data_6b9d3b395201cda3c31aa2fdf7ab04ae
#
_entry.id   6b9d3b395201cda3c31aa2fdf7ab04ae
#
_cell.length_a   1.000
_cell.length_b   1.000
_cell.length_c   1.000
_cell.angle_alpha   90.00
_cell.angle_beta   90.00
_cell.angle_gamma   90.00
#
_symmetry.space_group_name_H-M   'P 1'
#
loop_
_entity.id
_entity.type
_entity.pdbx_description
1 polymer ?
#
loop_
_entity_poly.entity_id
_entity_poly.type
_entity_poly.pdbx_seq_one_letter_code
_entity_poly.pdbx_strand_id
1 'polypeptide(L)'
;IQRSEKGIVCLILRDTKATQKWYTFKNISDVETDKWDEHSVKYINLAMHYGAFKVLVRVVQSDEDTNKVLKDLEMRKFNWLAYPQALEAEDQTVVNWVKQQFGNTGVIGKTVKYVSSFANNTDHVAIVELANGGTYKSIYGDFTAQEYTVAIAGLIAGMPLNRSADNYTMSDLKSVEDYEPKLGKFSLYNDEEVVKVNYGVNSKTTFDSTWKKDTRKIKVVEGMCFIADDIRDTFKNYWLGNYINDYDNKMNFCSNITKVYFKEMSPNVLNGDYDNKVEIDIEAQKKVIITDGLEVNSMTDLEILQYPTGDDVYLTGDVRFVDTMASLSLVMTM
;
A
#
# COMPACT_ATOMS: atom_id res chain seq x y z
N ILE A 1 -17.66 8.20 -6.68
CA ILE A 1 -16.69 7.65 -5.69
C ILE A 1 -15.78 8.78 -5.24
N GLN A 2 -15.64 8.95 -3.91
CA GLN A 2 -14.72 9.90 -3.33
C GLN A 2 -13.27 9.39 -3.45
N ARG A 3 -12.32 10.27 -3.80
CA ARG A 3 -10.91 9.92 -3.82
C ARG A 3 -10.34 9.93 -2.41
N SER A 4 -9.69 8.83 -2.03
CA SER A 4 -8.95 8.72 -0.79
C SER A 4 -7.63 9.48 -0.85
N GLU A 5 -7.17 10.02 0.29
CA GLU A 5 -5.81 10.57 0.36
C GLU A 5 -4.79 9.44 0.12
N LYS A 6 -3.87 9.68 -0.82
CA LYS A 6 -2.77 8.77 -1.18
C LYS A 6 -1.43 9.45 -0.90
N GLY A 7 -0.38 8.66 -0.80
CA GLY A 7 0.98 9.17 -0.66
C GLY A 7 1.34 9.58 0.77
N ILE A 8 0.67 9.01 1.76
CA ILE A 8 0.93 9.28 3.17
C ILE A 8 1.95 8.27 3.71
N VAL A 9 3.09 8.77 4.16
CA VAL A 9 4.11 7.99 4.87
C VAL A 9 3.98 8.22 6.36
N CYS A 10 3.97 7.14 7.14
CA CYS A 10 4.09 7.21 8.60
C CYS A 10 5.50 6.78 9.00
N LEU A 11 6.19 7.59 9.78
CA LEU A 11 7.49 7.29 10.36
C LEU A 11 7.33 7.02 11.85
N ILE A 12 7.92 5.92 12.32
CA ILE A 12 8.12 5.68 13.75
C ILE A 12 9.53 6.17 14.06
N LEU A 13 9.67 7.21 14.90
CA LEU A 13 10.95 7.81 15.21
C LEU A 13 11.21 7.84 16.72
N ARG A 14 12.46 7.54 17.11
CA ARG A 14 13.01 7.84 18.41
C ARG A 14 13.68 9.19 18.33
N ASP A 15 13.19 10.16 19.11
CA ASP A 15 13.70 11.52 19.12
C ASP A 15 13.68 12.07 20.54
N THR A 16 14.77 12.71 20.96
CA THR A 16 14.94 13.19 22.34
C THR A 16 14.43 14.61 22.55
N LYS A 17 14.26 15.38 21.48
CA LYS A 17 13.80 16.78 21.53
C LYS A 17 12.32 16.93 21.27
N ALA A 18 11.72 16.01 20.52
CA ALA A 18 10.31 16.07 20.17
C ALA A 18 9.42 15.93 21.42
N THR A 19 8.55 16.91 21.63
CA THR A 19 7.71 17.01 22.85
C THR A 19 6.31 16.40 22.67
N GLN A 20 5.85 16.25 21.43
CA GLN A 20 4.55 15.70 21.13
C GLN A 20 4.67 14.26 20.62
N LYS A 21 3.61 13.48 20.81
CA LYS A 21 3.52 12.10 20.35
C LYS A 21 3.35 11.98 18.84
N TRP A 22 2.68 12.97 18.22
CA TRP A 22 2.35 12.97 16.81
C TRP A 22 2.67 14.31 16.16
N TYR A 23 3.27 14.23 14.97
CA TYR A 23 3.51 15.38 14.09
C TYR A 23 3.04 15.06 12.68
N THR A 24 2.76 16.11 11.92
CA THR A 24 2.33 16.01 10.52
C THR A 24 3.05 17.08 9.72
N PHE A 25 3.72 16.66 8.66
CA PHE A 25 4.44 17.54 7.74
C PHE A 25 3.89 17.38 6.34
N LYS A 26 3.67 18.50 5.64
CA LYS A 26 3.28 18.54 4.23
C LYS A 26 4.40 19.10 3.36
N ASN A 27 5.29 19.89 3.94
CA ASN A 27 6.45 20.47 3.26
C ASN A 27 7.69 20.30 4.13
N ILE A 28 8.86 20.24 3.49
CA ILE A 28 10.16 20.20 4.19
C ILE A 28 10.36 21.45 5.05
N SER A 29 9.86 22.60 4.60
CA SER A 29 9.91 23.87 5.33
C SER A 29 9.13 23.87 6.64
N ASP A 30 8.21 22.91 6.84
CA ASP A 30 7.41 22.82 8.06
C ASP A 30 8.21 22.18 9.22
N VAL A 31 9.41 21.64 8.93
CA VAL A 31 10.28 20.97 9.91
C VAL A 31 11.16 22.00 10.60
N GLU A 32 10.81 22.35 11.85
CA GLU A 32 11.61 23.22 12.70
C GLU A 32 12.82 22.43 13.23
N THR A 33 13.96 22.54 12.55
CA THR A 33 15.13 21.65 12.75
C THR A 33 15.74 21.71 14.16
N ASP A 34 15.55 22.79 14.89
CA ASP A 34 15.98 22.97 16.29
C ASP A 34 15.17 22.15 17.29
N LYS A 35 13.94 21.76 16.92
CA LYS A 35 13.03 20.95 17.76
C LYS A 35 13.18 19.45 17.56
N TRP A 36 14.13 19.02 16.75
CA TRP A 36 14.36 17.62 16.42
C TRP A 36 15.83 17.23 16.57
N ASP A 37 16.08 15.97 16.80
CA ASP A 37 17.40 15.40 16.65
C ASP A 37 17.81 15.39 15.15
N GLU A 38 19.09 15.55 14.85
CA GLU A 38 19.59 15.69 13.48
C GLU A 38 19.18 14.52 12.56
N HIS A 39 19.21 13.30 13.09
CA HIS A 39 18.83 12.12 12.35
C HIS A 39 17.32 12.11 12.00
N SER A 40 16.46 12.57 12.90
CA SER A 40 15.02 12.68 12.65
C SER A 40 14.70 13.66 11.54
N VAL A 41 15.37 14.80 11.49
CA VAL A 41 15.30 15.78 10.41
C VAL A 41 15.67 15.14 9.06
N LYS A 42 16.77 14.38 9.04
CA LYS A 42 17.24 13.66 7.84
C LYS A 42 16.18 12.66 7.35
N TYR A 43 15.58 11.88 8.25
CA TYR A 43 14.55 10.91 7.89
C TYR A 43 13.28 11.58 7.34
N ILE A 44 12.80 12.66 7.98
CA ILE A 44 11.63 13.39 7.50
C ILE A 44 11.89 13.98 6.11
N ASN A 45 13.05 14.62 5.92
CA ASN A 45 13.44 15.18 4.63
C ASN A 45 13.55 14.10 3.55
N LEU A 46 14.14 12.96 3.88
CA LEU A 46 14.31 11.83 2.96
C LEU A 46 12.96 11.24 2.53
N ALA A 47 12.01 11.09 3.48
CA ALA A 47 10.66 10.64 3.15
C ALA A 47 9.93 11.61 2.19
N MET A 48 10.17 12.90 2.31
CA MET A 48 9.53 13.93 1.47
C MET A 48 10.25 14.15 0.14
N HIS A 49 11.52 13.77 0.03
CA HIS A 49 12.36 14.03 -1.15
C HIS A 49 11.74 13.51 -2.45
N TYR A 50 11.08 12.38 -2.39
CA TYR A 50 10.48 11.71 -3.55
C TYR A 50 8.99 12.01 -3.73
N GLY A 51 8.46 13.04 -3.06
CA GLY A 51 7.12 13.55 -3.30
C GLY A 51 6.02 12.84 -2.51
N ALA A 52 6.33 12.28 -1.34
CA ALA A 52 5.29 11.90 -0.41
C ALA A 52 4.35 13.09 -0.14
N PHE A 53 3.04 12.86 -0.27
CA PHE A 53 2.03 13.92 -0.11
C PHE A 53 2.01 14.49 1.32
N LYS A 54 2.25 13.60 2.29
CA LYS A 54 2.22 13.93 3.71
C LYS A 54 3.08 12.93 4.49
N VAL A 55 3.82 13.42 5.46
CA VAL A 55 4.58 12.60 6.41
C VAL A 55 3.95 12.75 7.80
N LEU A 56 3.50 11.64 8.37
CA LEU A 56 3.10 11.53 9.77
C LEU A 56 4.30 11.00 10.55
N VAL A 57 4.56 11.57 11.70
CA VAL A 57 5.61 11.07 12.60
C VAL A 57 4.99 10.65 13.92
N ARG A 58 5.19 9.39 14.31
CA ARG A 58 4.90 8.87 15.62
C ARG A 58 6.20 8.80 16.42
N VAL A 59 6.34 9.68 17.39
CA VAL A 59 7.54 9.71 18.26
C VAL A 59 7.41 8.65 19.34
N VAL A 60 8.41 7.77 19.44
CA VAL A 60 8.49 6.73 20.47
C VAL A 60 9.00 7.34 21.77
N GLN A 61 8.26 7.19 22.84
CA GLN A 61 8.69 7.61 24.17
C GLN A 61 9.71 6.61 24.76
N SER A 62 10.53 7.05 25.72
CA SER A 62 11.70 6.30 26.22
C SER A 62 11.42 4.86 26.66
N ASP A 63 10.22 4.60 27.22
CA ASP A 63 9.85 3.29 27.79
C ASP A 63 8.68 2.64 27.04
N GLU A 64 8.47 3.04 25.78
CA GLU A 64 7.32 2.61 25.02
C GLU A 64 7.63 1.36 24.17
N ASP A 65 6.89 0.28 24.43
CA ASP A 65 6.96 -0.95 23.64
C ASP A 65 6.41 -0.74 22.23
N THR A 66 7.00 -1.40 21.25
CA THR A 66 6.60 -1.37 19.84
C THR A 66 5.13 -1.72 19.63
N ASN A 67 4.58 -2.70 20.36
CA ASN A 67 3.16 -3.05 20.23
C ASN A 67 2.22 -1.90 20.63
N LYS A 68 2.60 -1.11 21.64
CA LYS A 68 1.83 0.07 22.05
C LYS A 68 1.89 1.16 20.96
N VAL A 69 3.04 1.37 20.35
CA VAL A 69 3.20 2.27 19.20
C VAL A 69 2.30 1.83 18.05
N LEU A 70 2.33 0.55 17.67
CA LEU A 70 1.52 -0.01 16.59
C LEU A 70 0.01 0.13 16.85
N LYS A 71 -0.44 -0.05 18.10
CA LYS A 71 -1.84 0.18 18.48
C LYS A 71 -2.28 1.63 18.25
N ASP A 72 -1.40 2.61 18.50
CA ASP A 72 -1.70 4.01 18.19
C ASP A 72 -1.83 4.27 16.69
N LEU A 73 -1.07 3.54 15.87
CA LEU A 73 -1.14 3.63 14.41
C LEU A 73 -2.50 3.17 13.86
N GLU A 74 -3.20 2.29 14.57
CA GLU A 74 -4.54 1.84 14.16
C GLU A 74 -5.56 2.98 14.10
N MET A 75 -5.34 4.06 14.83
CA MET A 75 -6.21 5.24 14.84
C MET A 75 -5.89 6.25 13.72
N ARG A 76 -4.90 5.97 12.88
CA ARG A 76 -4.44 6.89 11.83
C ARG A 76 -4.55 6.26 10.44
N LYS A 77 -4.79 7.11 9.44
CA LYS A 77 -4.77 6.72 8.03
C LYS A 77 -3.43 7.08 7.42
N PHE A 78 -2.76 6.10 6.85
CA PHE A 78 -1.53 6.23 6.06
C PHE A 78 -1.40 5.03 5.13
N ASN A 79 -0.53 5.15 4.12
CA ASN A 79 -0.35 4.13 3.09
C ASN A 79 0.93 3.32 3.30
N TRP A 80 2.01 4.00 3.71
CA TRP A 80 3.33 3.39 3.89
C TRP A 80 3.86 3.65 5.28
N LEU A 81 4.50 2.65 5.86
CA LEU A 81 5.16 2.71 7.15
C LEU A 81 6.67 2.51 6.96
N ALA A 82 7.48 3.25 7.72
CA ALA A 82 8.90 3.01 7.87
C ALA A 82 9.32 3.23 9.32
N TYR A 83 10.25 2.39 9.81
CA TYR A 83 10.82 2.48 11.15
C TYR A 83 12.34 2.44 11.04
N PRO A 84 13.01 3.56 10.72
CA PRO A 84 14.43 3.60 10.40
C PRO A 84 15.34 3.16 11.55
N GLN A 85 14.91 3.36 12.78
CA GLN A 85 15.65 3.03 13.99
C GLN A 85 15.21 1.71 14.64
N ALA A 86 14.47 0.87 13.91
CA ALA A 86 14.05 -0.43 14.42
C ALA A 86 15.25 -1.36 14.63
N LEU A 87 15.21 -2.09 15.72
CA LEU A 87 16.02 -3.30 15.87
C LEU A 87 15.33 -4.47 15.14
N GLU A 88 16.06 -5.51 14.79
CA GLU A 88 15.54 -6.66 14.04
C GLU A 88 14.27 -7.27 14.68
N ALA A 89 14.22 -7.41 16.00
CA ALA A 89 13.05 -7.95 16.71
C ALA A 89 11.83 -7.01 16.64
N GLU A 90 12.05 -5.71 16.65
CA GLU A 90 10.99 -4.71 16.50
C GLU A 90 10.48 -4.68 15.06
N ASP A 91 11.37 -4.75 14.08
CA ASP A 91 11.04 -4.85 12.67
C ASP A 91 10.14 -6.07 12.40
N GLN A 92 10.49 -7.23 12.95
CA GLN A 92 9.67 -8.44 12.84
C GLN A 92 8.27 -8.26 13.45
N THR A 93 8.17 -7.53 14.56
CA THR A 93 6.89 -7.18 15.19
C THR A 93 6.05 -6.30 14.26
N VAL A 94 6.67 -5.30 13.62
CA VAL A 94 6.01 -4.43 12.62
C VAL A 94 5.56 -5.24 11.41
N VAL A 95 6.41 -6.12 10.87
CA VAL A 95 6.06 -7.01 9.74
C VAL A 95 4.80 -7.83 10.04
N ASN A 96 4.73 -8.45 11.22
CA ASN A 96 3.58 -9.26 11.62
C ASN A 96 2.31 -8.41 11.75
N TRP A 97 2.43 -7.23 12.36
CA TRP A 97 1.32 -6.30 12.50
C TRP A 97 0.80 -5.82 11.13
N VAL A 98 1.68 -5.46 10.19
CA VAL A 98 1.29 -5.03 8.84
C VAL A 98 0.56 -6.14 8.10
N LYS A 99 1.05 -7.38 8.17
CA LYS A 99 0.36 -8.55 7.59
C LYS A 99 -1.05 -8.72 8.15
N GLN A 100 -1.21 -8.56 9.46
CA GLN A 100 -2.52 -8.64 10.12
C GLN A 100 -3.44 -7.50 9.68
N GLN A 101 -2.96 -6.26 9.65
CA GLN A 101 -3.77 -5.09 9.24
C GLN A 101 -4.19 -5.18 7.78
N PHE A 102 -3.28 -5.60 6.90
CA PHE A 102 -3.58 -5.77 5.46
C PHE A 102 -4.58 -6.89 5.18
N GLY A 103 -4.64 -7.92 6.03
CA GLY A 103 -5.61 -9.00 5.96
C GLY A 103 -7.02 -8.62 6.41
N ASN A 104 -7.17 -7.51 7.13
CA ASN A 104 -8.48 -7.05 7.59
C ASN A 104 -9.32 -6.54 6.42
N THR A 105 -10.52 -7.07 6.29
CA THR A 105 -11.50 -6.67 5.26
C THR A 105 -12.64 -5.85 5.88
N GLY A 106 -13.51 -5.31 5.02
CA GLY A 106 -14.67 -4.52 5.46
C GLY A 106 -14.34 -3.04 5.68
N VAL A 107 -15.26 -2.33 6.34
CA VAL A 107 -15.25 -0.86 6.47
C VAL A 107 -14.05 -0.33 7.24
N ILE A 108 -13.52 -1.10 8.18
CA ILE A 108 -12.37 -0.74 9.02
C ILE A 108 -11.04 -1.28 8.51
N GLY A 109 -11.05 -2.03 7.40
CA GLY A 109 -9.84 -2.60 6.80
C GLY A 109 -8.81 -1.54 6.43
N LYS A 110 -7.53 -1.92 6.42
CA LYS A 110 -6.41 -1.02 6.11
C LYS A 110 -5.51 -1.62 5.05
N THR A 111 -4.97 -0.75 4.20
CA THR A 111 -4.04 -1.11 3.12
C THR A 111 -2.61 -0.65 3.43
N VAL A 112 -2.22 -0.77 4.71
CA VAL A 112 -0.89 -0.38 5.18
C VAL A 112 0.18 -1.29 4.60
N LYS A 113 1.27 -0.69 4.14
CA LYS A 113 2.45 -1.38 3.60
C LYS A 113 3.71 -0.93 4.35
N TYR A 114 4.73 -1.76 4.35
CA TYR A 114 5.96 -1.55 5.11
C TYR A 114 7.20 -1.87 4.29
N VAL A 115 8.24 -1.05 4.45
CA VAL A 115 9.57 -1.31 3.89
C VAL A 115 10.51 -1.72 5.02
N SER A 116 11.16 -2.87 4.86
CA SER A 116 12.11 -3.44 5.81
C SER A 116 13.40 -3.83 5.12
N SER A 117 14.54 -3.69 5.80
CA SER A 117 15.81 -4.25 5.38
C SER A 117 16.17 -5.54 6.13
N PHE A 118 15.52 -5.81 7.26
CA PHE A 118 15.71 -7.04 8.05
C PHE A 118 14.82 -8.19 7.55
N ALA A 119 13.63 -7.86 7.05
CA ALA A 119 12.68 -8.85 6.57
C ALA A 119 13.28 -9.72 5.45
N ASN A 120 13.06 -11.03 5.53
CA ASN A 120 13.56 -11.99 4.56
C ASN A 120 12.55 -13.10 4.34
N ASN A 121 12.23 -13.36 3.06
CA ASN A 121 11.27 -14.39 2.64
C ASN A 121 9.89 -14.26 3.30
N THR A 122 9.39 -13.04 3.46
CA THR A 122 8.08 -12.79 4.08
C THR A 122 6.90 -13.20 3.21
N ASP A 123 7.11 -13.32 1.90
CA ASP A 123 6.12 -13.74 0.90
C ASP A 123 4.77 -13.01 1.02
N HIS A 124 4.80 -11.68 1.12
CA HIS A 124 3.60 -10.89 1.35
C HIS A 124 3.57 -9.60 0.50
N VAL A 125 2.40 -9.29 -0.10
CA VAL A 125 2.22 -8.12 -0.99
C VAL A 125 2.40 -6.77 -0.31
N ALA A 126 2.18 -6.68 0.99
CA ALA A 126 2.31 -5.44 1.77
C ALA A 126 3.71 -5.21 2.34
N ILE A 127 4.66 -6.11 2.12
CA ILE A 127 6.03 -6.00 2.62
C ILE A 127 6.98 -5.83 1.43
N VAL A 128 7.82 -4.80 1.49
CA VAL A 128 8.93 -4.57 0.58
C VAL A 128 10.23 -4.87 1.31
N GLU A 129 10.99 -5.83 0.80
CA GLU A 129 12.27 -6.25 1.35
C GLU A 129 13.40 -5.55 0.60
N LEU A 130 13.97 -4.50 1.21
CA LEU A 130 15.14 -3.79 0.69
C LEU A 130 16.38 -4.65 0.85
N ALA A 131 17.01 -5.02 -0.25
CA ALA A 131 17.98 -6.09 -0.28
C ALA A 131 19.45 -5.65 -0.27
N ASN A 132 19.76 -4.42 -0.75
CA ASN A 132 21.14 -3.93 -0.72
C ASN A 132 21.61 -3.75 0.73
N GLY A 133 22.74 -4.33 1.04
CA GLY A 133 23.44 -4.11 2.31
C GLY A 133 24.27 -2.83 2.33
N GLY A 134 25.16 -2.75 3.32
CA GLY A 134 26.16 -1.68 3.41
C GLY A 134 25.62 -0.29 3.68
N THR A 135 26.36 0.70 3.19
CA THR A 135 26.06 2.11 3.42
C THR A 135 25.46 2.77 2.20
N TYR A 136 24.33 3.43 2.39
CA TYR A 136 23.67 4.28 1.38
C TYR A 136 24.21 5.70 1.48
N LYS A 137 25.01 6.12 0.50
CA LYS A 137 25.62 7.46 0.47
C LYS A 137 24.68 8.45 -0.19
N SER A 138 23.89 9.16 0.63
CA SER A 138 22.92 10.16 0.20
C SER A 138 23.47 11.59 0.33
N ILE A 139 22.81 12.53 -0.35
CA ILE A 139 23.05 13.97 -0.15
C ILE A 139 22.70 14.46 1.27
N TYR A 140 21.87 13.69 1.99
CA TYR A 140 21.50 13.97 3.39
C TYR A 140 22.45 13.34 4.41
N GLY A 141 23.44 12.56 3.97
CA GLY A 141 24.38 11.83 4.79
C GLY A 141 24.40 10.33 4.49
N ASP A 142 25.13 9.59 5.29
CA ASP A 142 25.25 8.15 5.16
C ASP A 142 24.16 7.48 6.00
N PHE A 143 23.52 6.46 5.43
CA PHE A 143 22.45 5.68 6.06
C PHE A 143 22.76 4.19 6.00
N THR A 144 22.35 3.46 7.01
CA THR A 144 22.22 2.00 6.96
C THR A 144 21.05 1.60 6.06
N ALA A 145 20.97 0.35 5.68
CA ALA A 145 19.86 -0.16 4.88
C ALA A 145 18.50 0.07 5.57
N GLN A 146 18.40 -0.15 6.90
CA GLN A 146 17.17 0.07 7.64
C GLN A 146 16.76 1.55 7.70
N GLU A 147 17.71 2.43 7.87
CA GLU A 147 17.45 3.87 7.85
C GLU A 147 16.99 4.34 6.46
N TYR A 148 17.56 3.76 5.38
CA TYR A 148 17.21 4.13 4.02
C TYR A 148 15.81 3.62 3.56
N THR A 149 15.19 2.71 4.31
CA THR A 149 13.80 2.26 4.06
C THR A 149 12.82 3.44 3.98
N VAL A 150 13.13 4.53 4.66
CA VAL A 150 12.36 5.79 4.64
C VAL A 150 12.29 6.40 3.24
N ALA A 151 13.41 6.40 2.49
CA ALA A 151 13.48 6.89 1.12
C ALA A 151 12.60 6.05 0.19
N ILE A 152 12.67 4.73 0.34
CA ILE A 152 11.88 3.81 -0.48
C ILE A 152 10.39 3.97 -0.17
N ALA A 153 10.00 4.09 1.09
CA ALA A 153 8.61 4.37 1.47
C ALA A 153 8.12 5.71 0.88
N GLY A 154 8.94 6.77 0.95
CA GLY A 154 8.67 8.07 0.35
C GLY A 154 8.54 8.02 -1.16
N LEU A 155 9.45 7.32 -1.84
CA LEU A 155 9.43 7.12 -3.29
C LEU A 155 8.12 6.45 -3.74
N ILE A 156 7.78 5.32 -3.15
CA ILE A 156 6.58 4.57 -3.57
C ILE A 156 5.31 5.35 -3.23
N ALA A 157 5.27 6.00 -2.07
CA ALA A 157 4.14 6.84 -1.68
C ALA A 157 3.93 8.01 -2.64
N GLY A 158 5.00 8.68 -3.09
CA GLY A 158 4.97 9.79 -4.03
C GLY A 158 4.74 9.39 -5.49
N MET A 159 4.89 8.09 -5.82
CA MET A 159 4.80 7.61 -7.20
C MET A 159 3.38 7.74 -7.75
N PRO A 160 3.19 8.32 -8.96
CA PRO A 160 1.88 8.31 -9.62
C PRO A 160 1.48 6.88 -10.04
N LEU A 161 0.18 6.59 -10.01
CA LEU A 161 -0.36 5.24 -10.25
C LEU A 161 -0.10 4.68 -11.67
N ASN A 162 0.24 5.54 -12.64
CA ASN A 162 0.58 5.14 -14.00
C ASN A 162 2.06 4.80 -14.19
N ARG A 163 2.89 4.89 -13.14
CA ARG A 163 4.33 4.65 -13.19
C ARG A 163 4.74 3.52 -12.23
N SER A 164 5.71 2.73 -12.63
CA SER A 164 6.43 1.79 -11.75
C SER A 164 7.68 2.43 -11.18
N ALA A 165 8.16 1.88 -10.07
CA ALA A 165 9.48 2.22 -9.54
C ALA A 165 10.64 1.60 -10.36
N ASP A 166 10.35 0.67 -11.28
CA ASP A 166 11.37 0.05 -12.14
C ASP A 166 12.20 1.14 -12.85
N ASN A 167 13.52 1.01 -12.78
CA ASN A 167 14.50 1.93 -13.38
C ASN A 167 14.36 3.41 -12.94
N TYR A 168 13.77 3.65 -11.75
CA TYR A 168 13.66 5.01 -11.21
C TYR A 168 15.02 5.47 -10.67
N THR A 169 15.44 6.68 -11.04
CA THR A 169 16.70 7.27 -10.58
C THR A 169 16.56 7.79 -9.15
N MET A 170 17.40 7.31 -8.27
CA MET A 170 17.49 7.74 -6.88
C MET A 170 18.35 9.00 -6.78
N SER A 171 17.71 10.16 -6.94
CA SER A 171 18.41 11.46 -7.10
C SER A 171 19.18 11.94 -5.87
N ASP A 172 18.89 11.38 -4.69
CA ASP A 172 19.61 11.66 -3.46
C ASP A 172 20.87 10.79 -3.29
N LEU A 173 20.95 9.64 -3.98
CA LEU A 173 22.05 8.68 -3.82
C LEU A 173 23.21 8.96 -4.77
N LYS A 174 24.43 8.86 -4.22
CA LYS A 174 25.69 8.88 -4.97
C LYS A 174 26.14 7.47 -5.34
N SER A 175 25.97 6.52 -4.43
CA SER A 175 26.30 5.11 -4.65
C SER A 175 25.63 4.21 -3.61
N VAL A 176 25.45 2.95 -3.98
CA VAL A 176 25.03 1.86 -3.10
C VAL A 176 25.97 0.66 -3.28
N GLU A 177 25.97 -0.25 -2.33
CA GLU A 177 26.61 -1.56 -2.52
C GLU A 177 25.79 -2.38 -3.52
N ASP A 178 26.48 -2.99 -4.49
CA ASP A 178 25.80 -3.76 -5.53
C ASP A 178 25.12 -5.02 -4.96
N TYR A 179 23.97 -5.34 -5.51
CA TYR A 179 23.19 -6.50 -5.13
C TYR A 179 22.69 -7.23 -6.38
N GLU A 180 22.93 -8.54 -6.45
CA GLU A 180 22.40 -9.37 -7.52
C GLU A 180 20.88 -9.54 -7.37
N PRO A 181 20.09 -9.19 -8.40
CA PRO A 181 18.63 -9.21 -8.31
C PRO A 181 18.07 -10.60 -7.99
N LYS A 182 17.17 -10.66 -7.02
CA LYS A 182 16.46 -11.89 -6.63
C LYS A 182 14.96 -11.67 -6.61
N LEU A 183 14.20 -12.75 -6.82
CA LEU A 183 12.76 -12.73 -6.74
C LEU A 183 12.30 -12.29 -5.33
N GLY A 184 11.30 -11.39 -5.28
CA GLY A 184 10.76 -10.88 -4.02
C GLY A 184 11.65 -9.86 -3.29
N LYS A 185 12.73 -9.40 -3.93
CA LYS A 185 13.65 -8.42 -3.35
C LYS A 185 13.61 -7.10 -4.12
N PHE A 186 13.37 -6.01 -3.40
CA PHE A 186 13.55 -4.66 -3.90
C PHE A 186 15.03 -4.31 -3.81
N SER A 187 15.65 -3.99 -4.93
CA SER A 187 17.09 -3.68 -4.97
C SER A 187 17.39 -2.47 -5.82
N LEU A 188 18.51 -1.84 -5.52
CA LEU A 188 19.10 -0.74 -6.25
C LEU A 188 20.38 -1.20 -6.94
N TYR A 189 20.78 -0.51 -8.01
CA TYR A 189 22.02 -0.76 -8.72
C TYR A 189 22.67 0.55 -9.15
N ASN A 190 23.98 0.53 -9.29
CA ASN A 190 24.72 1.64 -9.85
C ASN A 190 24.69 1.56 -11.37
N ASP A 191 24.16 2.59 -12.02
CA ASP A 191 24.07 2.73 -13.47
C ASP A 191 24.94 3.91 -13.90
N GLU A 192 26.20 3.64 -14.23
CA GLU A 192 27.22 4.65 -14.52
C GLU A 192 27.37 5.65 -13.35
N GLU A 193 26.85 6.86 -13.48
CA GLU A 193 26.98 7.95 -12.51
C GLU A 193 25.75 8.10 -11.59
N VAL A 194 24.74 7.24 -11.76
CA VAL A 194 23.49 7.35 -11.01
C VAL A 194 23.08 6.02 -10.38
N VAL A 195 22.34 6.10 -9.29
CA VAL A 195 21.74 4.92 -8.65
C VAL A 195 20.29 4.78 -9.14
N LYS A 196 19.90 3.58 -9.51
CA LYS A 196 18.54 3.29 -9.97
C LYS A 196 17.90 2.12 -9.23
N VAL A 197 16.58 2.12 -9.20
CA VAL A 197 15.78 0.96 -8.76
C VAL A 197 15.87 -0.12 -9.84
N ASN A 198 16.22 -1.34 -9.45
CA ASN A 198 16.28 -2.48 -10.35
C ASN A 198 14.86 -2.98 -10.67
N TYR A 199 14.15 -3.46 -9.65
CA TYR A 199 12.76 -3.91 -9.77
C TYR A 199 11.90 -3.35 -8.66
N GLY A 200 10.77 -2.73 -9.03
CA GLY A 200 9.74 -2.24 -8.13
C GLY A 200 8.81 -3.36 -7.66
N VAL A 201 9.34 -4.30 -6.89
CA VAL A 201 8.63 -5.50 -6.42
C VAL A 201 8.51 -5.55 -4.90
N ASN A 202 7.42 -6.17 -4.43
CA ASN A 202 7.25 -6.55 -3.03
C ASN A 202 7.79 -7.97 -2.79
N SER A 203 7.66 -8.46 -1.56
CA SER A 203 8.21 -9.76 -1.16
C SER A 203 7.40 -10.98 -1.61
N LYS A 204 6.29 -10.80 -2.35
CA LYS A 204 5.43 -11.91 -2.80
C LYS A 204 6.13 -12.76 -3.87
N THR A 205 6.30 -14.03 -3.57
CA THR A 205 6.98 -15.02 -4.43
C THR A 205 6.14 -16.25 -4.74
N THR A 206 5.18 -16.58 -3.88
CA THR A 206 4.24 -17.68 -4.06
C THR A 206 2.92 -17.14 -4.63
N PHE A 207 2.43 -17.72 -5.71
CA PHE A 207 1.24 -17.25 -6.42
C PHE A 207 0.17 -18.34 -6.47
N ASP A 208 -1.09 -17.94 -6.38
CA ASP A 208 -2.27 -18.80 -6.41
C ASP A 208 -3.43 -18.13 -7.15
N SER A 209 -4.65 -18.62 -6.99
CA SER A 209 -5.85 -18.03 -7.60
C SER A 209 -6.20 -16.66 -7.04
N THR A 210 -5.88 -16.37 -5.78
CA THR A 210 -6.13 -15.09 -5.10
C THR A 210 -5.01 -14.09 -5.40
N TRP A 211 -3.76 -14.53 -5.29
CA TRP A 211 -2.57 -13.72 -5.49
C TRP A 211 -1.84 -14.12 -6.76
N LYS A 212 -2.23 -13.54 -7.90
CA LYS A 212 -1.62 -13.79 -9.22
C LYS A 212 -0.22 -13.20 -9.31
N LYS A 213 0.57 -13.65 -10.31
CA LYS A 213 1.96 -13.22 -10.50
C LYS A 213 2.14 -11.70 -10.56
N ASP A 214 1.16 -10.97 -11.07
CA ASP A 214 1.22 -9.51 -11.22
C ASP A 214 1.21 -8.79 -9.85
N THR A 215 0.70 -9.43 -8.79
CA THR A 215 0.67 -8.87 -7.44
C THR A 215 2.05 -8.74 -6.78
N ARG A 216 3.11 -9.29 -7.39
CA ARG A 216 4.50 -9.01 -6.98
C ARG A 216 4.91 -7.57 -7.30
N LYS A 217 4.26 -6.91 -8.26
CA LYS A 217 4.57 -5.53 -8.66
C LYS A 217 3.94 -4.54 -7.69
N ILE A 218 4.74 -3.67 -7.12
CA ILE A 218 4.28 -2.63 -6.18
C ILE A 218 3.23 -1.75 -6.86
N LYS A 219 3.43 -1.36 -8.13
CA LYS A 219 2.46 -0.56 -8.89
C LYS A 219 1.06 -1.21 -8.92
N VAL A 220 0.99 -2.51 -9.16
CA VAL A 220 -0.30 -3.25 -9.19
C VAL A 220 -0.95 -3.23 -7.81
N VAL A 221 -0.19 -3.53 -6.76
CA VAL A 221 -0.70 -3.51 -5.37
C VAL A 221 -1.12 -2.10 -4.95
N GLU A 222 -0.39 -1.06 -5.35
CA GLU A 222 -0.81 0.33 -5.11
C GLU A 222 -2.16 0.65 -5.77
N GLY A 223 -2.35 0.20 -7.02
CA GLY A 223 -3.63 0.34 -7.71
C GLY A 223 -4.77 -0.41 -7.00
N MET A 224 -4.51 -1.65 -6.58
CA MET A 224 -5.47 -2.45 -5.79
C MET A 224 -5.86 -1.75 -4.49
N CYS A 225 -4.87 -1.32 -3.72
CA CYS A 225 -5.08 -0.64 -2.44
C CYS A 225 -5.84 0.68 -2.62
N PHE A 226 -5.48 1.46 -3.64
CA PHE A 226 -6.13 2.74 -3.94
C PHE A 226 -7.61 2.56 -4.27
N ILE A 227 -7.94 1.61 -5.14
CA ILE A 227 -9.35 1.29 -5.47
C ILE A 227 -10.11 0.79 -4.24
N ALA A 228 -9.51 -0.07 -3.45
CA ALA A 228 -10.14 -0.59 -2.23
C ALA A 228 -10.41 0.53 -1.20
N ASP A 229 -9.46 1.45 -1.02
CA ASP A 229 -9.61 2.59 -0.11
C ASP A 229 -10.68 3.58 -0.61
N ASP A 230 -10.69 3.91 -1.91
CA ASP A 230 -11.68 4.82 -2.50
C ASP A 230 -13.11 4.27 -2.34
N ILE A 231 -13.31 2.98 -2.64
CA ILE A 231 -14.63 2.33 -2.49
C ILE A 231 -15.04 2.27 -1.02
N ARG A 232 -14.12 1.88 -0.13
CA ARG A 232 -14.38 1.76 1.30
C ARG A 232 -14.70 3.11 1.94
N ASP A 233 -13.90 4.14 1.65
CA ASP A 233 -14.13 5.49 2.17
C ASP A 233 -15.45 6.08 1.65
N THR A 234 -15.78 5.83 0.37
CA THR A 234 -17.06 6.24 -0.21
C THR A 234 -18.23 5.56 0.51
N PHE A 235 -18.15 4.23 0.69
CA PHE A 235 -19.17 3.48 1.41
C PHE A 235 -19.34 4.03 2.83
N LYS A 236 -18.24 4.15 3.58
CA LYS A 236 -18.24 4.63 4.97
C LYS A 236 -18.81 6.04 5.12
N ASN A 237 -18.45 6.96 4.22
CA ASN A 237 -18.77 8.38 4.39
C ASN A 237 -20.15 8.75 3.82
N TYR A 238 -20.69 8.00 2.86
CA TYR A 238 -21.90 8.39 2.14
C TYR A 238 -23.01 7.35 2.16
N TRP A 239 -22.69 6.07 2.28
CA TRP A 239 -23.68 4.99 2.20
C TRP A 239 -24.04 4.41 3.56
N LEU A 240 -23.04 4.16 4.39
CA LEU A 240 -23.25 3.55 5.70
C LEU A 240 -24.19 4.38 6.57
N GLY A 241 -25.32 3.79 6.96
CA GLY A 241 -26.34 4.44 7.76
C GLY A 241 -27.24 5.47 7.02
N ASN A 242 -26.98 5.74 5.73
CA ASN A 242 -27.74 6.73 4.94
C ASN A 242 -28.67 6.09 3.92
N TYR A 243 -28.38 4.88 3.46
CA TYR A 243 -29.19 4.18 2.45
C TYR A 243 -29.72 2.87 3.02
N ILE A 244 -30.95 2.53 2.62
CA ILE A 244 -31.57 1.24 2.95
C ILE A 244 -30.82 0.14 2.19
N ASN A 245 -30.56 -0.99 2.88
CA ASN A 245 -29.91 -2.14 2.27
C ASN A 245 -30.91 -2.97 1.45
N ASP A 246 -31.33 -2.45 0.31
CA ASP A 246 -32.16 -3.11 -0.67
C ASP A 246 -31.40 -3.40 -1.97
N TYR A 247 -32.04 -4.16 -2.87
CA TYR A 247 -31.45 -4.54 -4.15
C TYR A 247 -31.11 -3.32 -5.03
N ASP A 248 -32.01 -2.34 -5.10
CA ASP A 248 -31.83 -1.18 -5.99
C ASP A 248 -30.68 -0.30 -5.55
N ASN A 249 -30.52 -0.07 -4.25
CA ASN A 249 -29.39 0.68 -3.71
C ASN A 249 -28.06 -0.07 -3.88
N LYS A 250 -28.04 -1.40 -3.66
CA LYS A 250 -26.84 -2.23 -3.95
C LYS A 250 -26.44 -2.12 -5.43
N MET A 251 -27.42 -2.26 -6.35
CA MET A 251 -27.18 -2.12 -7.80
C MET A 251 -26.73 -0.72 -8.20
N ASN A 252 -27.28 0.32 -7.57
CA ASN A 252 -26.83 1.70 -7.76
C ASN A 252 -25.37 1.88 -7.36
N PHE A 253 -24.96 1.34 -6.23
CA PHE A 253 -23.58 1.41 -5.78
C PHE A 253 -22.64 0.68 -6.74
N CYS A 254 -22.95 -0.55 -7.13
CA CYS A 254 -22.20 -1.33 -8.12
C CYS A 254 -22.09 -0.59 -9.47
N SER A 255 -23.20 0.00 -9.93
CA SER A 255 -23.24 0.74 -11.20
C SER A 255 -22.34 1.98 -11.17
N ASN A 256 -22.32 2.74 -10.08
CA ASN A 256 -21.44 3.89 -9.91
C ASN A 256 -19.96 3.49 -9.93
N ILE A 257 -19.61 2.37 -9.31
CA ILE A 257 -18.24 1.85 -9.35
C ILE A 257 -17.89 1.43 -10.79
N THR A 258 -18.69 0.57 -11.39
CA THR A 258 -18.42 -0.05 -12.69
C THR A 258 -18.44 0.97 -13.83
N LYS A 259 -19.50 1.77 -13.94
CA LYS A 259 -19.74 2.63 -15.11
C LYS A 259 -19.04 3.98 -15.07
N VAL A 260 -18.68 4.47 -13.86
CA VAL A 260 -18.07 5.78 -13.69
C VAL A 260 -16.64 5.60 -13.20
N TYR A 261 -16.45 5.06 -11.99
CA TYR A 261 -15.18 5.04 -11.32
C TYR A 261 -14.11 4.18 -12.04
N PHE A 262 -14.45 2.97 -12.46
CA PHE A 262 -13.51 2.10 -13.18
C PHE A 262 -13.10 2.65 -14.55
N LYS A 263 -13.98 3.41 -15.21
CA LYS A 263 -13.62 4.13 -16.44
C LYS A 263 -12.60 5.24 -16.19
N GLU A 264 -12.74 5.97 -15.08
CA GLU A 264 -11.75 6.97 -14.68
C GLU A 264 -10.39 6.35 -14.30
N MET A 265 -10.39 5.11 -13.80
CA MET A 265 -9.16 4.37 -13.47
C MET A 265 -8.46 3.79 -14.71
N SER A 266 -9.14 3.70 -15.83
CA SER A 266 -8.58 3.22 -17.09
C SER A 266 -8.00 4.40 -17.91
N PRO A 267 -6.91 4.18 -18.66
CA PRO A 267 -6.10 2.95 -18.76
C PRO A 267 -4.93 2.89 -17.76
N ASN A 268 -4.80 3.83 -16.84
CA ASN A 268 -3.60 4.01 -16.01
C ASN A 268 -3.45 2.97 -14.88
N VAL A 269 -4.58 2.48 -14.37
CA VAL A 269 -4.66 1.51 -13.26
C VAL A 269 -5.32 0.22 -13.73
N LEU A 270 -6.45 0.35 -14.41
CA LEU A 270 -7.22 -0.78 -14.94
C LEU A 270 -7.08 -0.88 -16.46
N ASN A 271 -7.12 -2.11 -16.99
CA ASN A 271 -7.14 -2.35 -18.42
C ASN A 271 -8.46 -1.85 -19.02
N GLY A 272 -8.37 -0.90 -19.98
CA GLY A 272 -9.54 -0.30 -20.61
C GLY A 272 -10.30 -1.23 -21.56
N ASP A 273 -9.64 -2.29 -22.07
CA ASP A 273 -10.23 -3.28 -22.96
C ASP A 273 -10.87 -4.46 -22.21
N TYR A 274 -10.77 -4.47 -20.89
CA TYR A 274 -11.36 -5.50 -20.03
C TYR A 274 -12.68 -5.01 -19.43
N ASP A 275 -13.66 -5.91 -19.30
CA ASP A 275 -14.96 -5.61 -18.67
C ASP A 275 -14.79 -5.60 -17.13
N ASN A 276 -14.19 -4.51 -16.64
CA ASN A 276 -14.00 -4.30 -15.21
C ASN A 276 -15.34 -4.02 -14.54
N LYS A 277 -15.75 -4.84 -13.59
CA LYS A 277 -17.06 -4.72 -12.95
C LYS A 277 -17.07 -5.05 -11.47
N VAL A 278 -18.07 -4.51 -10.78
CA VAL A 278 -18.47 -4.88 -9.43
C VAL A 278 -19.95 -5.26 -9.47
N GLU A 279 -20.28 -6.35 -8.81
CA GLU A 279 -21.62 -6.91 -8.75
C GLU A 279 -21.96 -7.33 -7.32
N ILE A 280 -23.24 -7.60 -7.02
CA ILE A 280 -23.62 -8.22 -5.75
C ILE A 280 -23.04 -9.64 -5.73
N ASP A 281 -22.43 -10.03 -4.63
CA ASP A 281 -21.84 -11.36 -4.46
C ASP A 281 -22.93 -12.41 -4.22
N ILE A 282 -23.34 -13.09 -5.31
CA ILE A 282 -24.37 -14.11 -5.27
C ILE A 282 -24.01 -15.29 -4.37
N GLU A 283 -22.72 -15.66 -4.30
CA GLU A 283 -22.27 -16.78 -3.46
C GLU A 283 -22.30 -16.42 -1.97
N ALA A 284 -21.98 -15.18 -1.62
CA ALA A 284 -22.13 -14.69 -0.27
C ALA A 284 -23.64 -14.59 0.11
N GLN A 285 -24.50 -14.12 -0.80
CA GLN A 285 -25.96 -14.11 -0.57
C GLN A 285 -26.54 -15.50 -0.35
N LYS A 286 -26.14 -16.50 -1.16
CA LYS A 286 -26.53 -17.90 -0.95
C LYS A 286 -26.18 -18.42 0.46
N LYS A 287 -25.01 -18.06 0.98
CA LYS A 287 -24.60 -18.45 2.34
C LYS A 287 -25.51 -17.85 3.41
N VAL A 288 -25.94 -16.61 3.24
CA VAL A 288 -26.93 -15.97 4.15
C VAL A 288 -28.24 -16.74 4.14
N ILE A 289 -28.79 -17.01 2.95
CA ILE A 289 -30.06 -17.75 2.77
C ILE A 289 -29.99 -19.13 3.45
N ILE A 290 -28.88 -19.86 3.27
CA ILE A 290 -28.66 -21.17 3.90
C ILE A 290 -28.59 -21.03 5.43
N THR A 291 -27.94 -19.98 5.92
CA THR A 291 -27.82 -19.71 7.38
C THR A 291 -29.20 -19.40 7.98
N ASP A 292 -30.08 -18.77 7.22
CA ASP A 292 -31.47 -18.49 7.61
C ASP A 292 -32.38 -19.74 7.50
N GLY A 293 -31.82 -20.90 7.11
CA GLY A 293 -32.53 -22.19 7.06
C GLY A 293 -33.37 -22.42 5.81
N LEU A 294 -33.12 -21.67 4.73
CA LEU A 294 -33.82 -21.78 3.47
C LEU A 294 -33.03 -22.56 2.41
N GLU A 295 -33.74 -23.22 1.49
CA GLU A 295 -33.14 -23.95 0.38
C GLU A 295 -32.91 -23.05 -0.83
N VAL A 296 -31.66 -22.92 -1.24
CA VAL A 296 -31.23 -22.08 -2.37
C VAL A 296 -31.54 -22.72 -3.73
N ASN A 297 -31.58 -24.06 -3.82
CA ASN A 297 -31.69 -24.78 -5.09
C ASN A 297 -32.99 -24.53 -5.87
N SER A 298 -34.04 -24.03 -5.21
CA SER A 298 -35.31 -23.69 -5.82
C SER A 298 -35.47 -22.22 -6.21
N MET A 299 -34.46 -21.39 -5.85
CA MET A 299 -34.47 -19.95 -6.08
C MET A 299 -33.81 -19.59 -7.41
N THR A 300 -34.35 -18.62 -8.10
CA THR A 300 -33.69 -17.97 -9.25
C THR A 300 -32.57 -17.06 -8.77
N ASP A 301 -31.60 -16.75 -9.65
CA ASP A 301 -30.52 -15.80 -9.34
C ASP A 301 -31.07 -14.44 -8.90
N LEU A 302 -32.14 -13.96 -9.50
CA LEU A 302 -32.78 -12.70 -9.12
C LEU A 302 -33.35 -12.74 -7.71
N GLU A 303 -34.03 -13.82 -7.32
CA GLU A 303 -34.56 -13.99 -5.96
C GLU A 303 -33.41 -14.03 -4.94
N ILE A 304 -32.28 -14.68 -5.27
CA ILE A 304 -31.07 -14.69 -4.43
C ILE A 304 -30.49 -13.28 -4.29
N LEU A 305 -30.34 -12.54 -5.39
CA LEU A 305 -29.78 -11.19 -5.38
C LEU A 305 -30.67 -10.18 -4.63
N GLN A 306 -32.00 -10.40 -4.64
CA GLN A 306 -32.98 -9.57 -3.93
C GLN A 306 -33.20 -9.99 -2.47
N TYR A 307 -32.61 -11.10 -2.04
CA TYR A 307 -32.79 -11.59 -0.68
C TYR A 307 -32.24 -10.59 0.36
N PRO A 308 -33.00 -10.30 1.43
CA PRO A 308 -32.56 -9.39 2.48
C PRO A 308 -31.34 -9.94 3.23
N THR A 309 -30.30 -9.14 3.37
CA THR A 309 -29.06 -9.50 4.09
C THR A 309 -28.88 -8.67 5.38
N GLY A 310 -29.99 -8.19 5.96
CA GLY A 310 -29.93 -7.34 7.16
C GLY A 310 -29.20 -6.04 6.87
N ASP A 311 -28.14 -5.76 7.60
CA ASP A 311 -27.27 -4.59 7.44
C ASP A 311 -25.99 -4.89 6.64
N ASP A 312 -25.76 -6.13 6.24
CA ASP A 312 -24.59 -6.54 5.49
C ASP A 312 -24.77 -6.34 3.96
N VAL A 313 -23.75 -5.78 3.33
CA VAL A 313 -23.62 -5.63 1.87
C VAL A 313 -22.46 -6.46 1.35
N TYR A 314 -22.77 -7.46 0.53
CA TYR A 314 -21.77 -8.36 -0.08
C TYR A 314 -21.61 -8.02 -1.55
N LEU A 315 -20.41 -7.61 -1.93
CA LEU A 315 -20.03 -7.28 -3.30
C LEU A 315 -18.82 -8.08 -3.73
N THR A 316 -18.79 -8.45 -5.01
CA THR A 316 -17.62 -9.07 -5.66
C THR A 316 -17.19 -8.22 -6.83
N GLY A 317 -15.89 -8.22 -7.14
CA GLY A 317 -15.32 -7.46 -8.25
C GLY A 317 -14.48 -8.33 -9.15
N ASP A 318 -14.64 -8.15 -10.46
CA ASP A 318 -13.75 -8.71 -11.49
C ASP A 318 -13.05 -7.56 -12.22
N VAL A 319 -11.74 -7.43 -12.00
CA VAL A 319 -10.94 -6.32 -12.51
C VAL A 319 -9.59 -6.81 -13.02
N ARG A 320 -9.08 -6.16 -14.06
CA ARG A 320 -7.73 -6.42 -14.58
C ARG A 320 -6.87 -5.18 -14.42
N PHE A 321 -5.85 -5.29 -13.58
CA PHE A 321 -4.85 -4.23 -13.40
C PHE A 321 -3.85 -4.22 -14.57
N VAL A 322 -3.27 -3.03 -14.84
CA VAL A 322 -2.20 -2.87 -15.82
C VAL A 322 -0.86 -2.64 -15.15
N ASP A 323 0.20 -3.16 -15.78
CA ASP A 323 1.58 -2.93 -15.38
C ASP A 323 2.32 -2.10 -16.45
N THR A 324 3.54 -1.67 -16.15
CA THR A 324 4.44 -0.97 -17.07
C THR A 324 5.34 -1.95 -17.80
N MET A 325 5.89 -1.52 -18.94
CA MET A 325 6.93 -2.31 -19.64
C MET A 325 8.18 -2.36 -18.77
N ALA A 326 8.63 -3.57 -18.44
CA ALA A 326 9.80 -3.82 -17.59
C ALA A 326 10.90 -4.65 -18.30
N SER A 327 10.61 -5.24 -19.47
CA SER A 327 11.59 -6.01 -20.25
C SER A 327 11.33 -5.85 -21.73
N LEU A 328 12.41 -5.88 -22.51
CA LEU A 328 12.39 -5.86 -23.98
C LEU A 328 13.14 -7.07 -24.51
N SER A 329 12.52 -7.82 -25.41
CA SER A 329 13.20 -8.80 -26.27
C SER A 329 13.01 -8.36 -27.72
N LEU A 330 14.10 -8.06 -28.40
CA LEU A 330 14.11 -7.62 -29.80
C LEU A 330 14.91 -8.64 -30.65
N VAL A 331 14.25 -9.24 -31.62
CA VAL A 331 14.89 -10.09 -32.63
C VAL A 331 14.84 -9.38 -33.98
N MET A 332 15.99 -9.15 -34.59
CA MET A 332 16.10 -8.60 -35.93
C MET A 332 16.66 -9.69 -36.86
N THR A 333 15.95 -9.96 -37.96
CA THR A 333 16.42 -10.83 -39.04
C THR A 333 16.86 -9.97 -40.23
N MET A 334 18.05 -10.25 -40.79
CA MET A 334 18.58 -9.63 -42.00
C MET A 334 18.33 -10.56 -43.17
#